data_015ee247638cc0e47b1048056899d445
#
_entry.id   015ee247638cc0e47b1048056899d445
#
_cell.length_a   1.000
_cell.length_b   1.000
_cell.length_c   1.000
_cell.angle_alpha   90.00
_cell.angle_beta   90.00
_cell.angle_gamma   90.00
#
_symmetry.space_group_name_H-M   'P 1'
#
loop_
_entity.id
_entity.type
_entity.pdbx_description
1 polymer ?
#
loop_
_entity_poly.entity_id
_entity_poly.type
_entity_poly.pdbx_seq_one_letter_code
_entity_poly.pdbx_strand_id
1 'polypeptide(L)'
;MLKIKVLILLSLFFTNITWADEPYVSESLLNEIGEKYKILAKKRFLALQQTLDSVKGKSDLEKLEAVNNFFNEVRYASDMKVYGKKDYWATPWEFLGNDMGDCEDYVISKYFALKYLGVDYKKLFFTYVHSTKFDEPHMVLTYFETPKSEPLILDNYNRKIFPASQRKDLTPIYNFNGDILDEAGKGNEKSHKKWDELKLNMQRKKI
;
A
#
# COMPACT_ATOMS: atom_id res chain seq x y z
N MET A 1 -35.38 41.12 53.05
CA MET A 1 -35.38 40.82 51.59
C MET A 1 -34.13 39.99 51.26
N LEU A 2 -34.30 38.71 51.12
CA LEU A 2 -33.18 37.74 50.86
C LEU A 2 -33.05 37.62 49.34
N LYS A 3 -31.88 38.01 48.77
CA LYS A 3 -31.60 37.87 47.33
C LYS A 3 -30.99 36.49 47.09
N ILE A 4 -31.76 35.59 46.50
CA ILE A 4 -31.30 34.29 46.06
C ILE A 4 -30.50 34.52 44.74
N LYS A 5 -29.18 34.23 44.77
CA LYS A 5 -28.37 34.14 43.58
C LYS A 5 -28.52 32.75 42.98
N VAL A 6 -29.18 32.66 41.85
CA VAL A 6 -29.23 31.42 41.05
C VAL A 6 -27.90 31.28 40.28
N LEU A 7 -27.13 30.28 40.66
CA LEU A 7 -25.90 29.90 39.93
C LEU A 7 -26.27 28.94 38.82
N ILE A 8 -26.29 29.41 37.56
CA ILE A 8 -26.48 28.55 36.39
C ILE A 8 -25.14 27.85 36.09
N LEU A 9 -25.06 26.57 36.43
CA LEU A 9 -23.96 25.69 36.03
C LEU A 9 -24.14 25.36 34.51
N LEU A 10 -23.36 25.99 33.66
CA LEU A 10 -23.29 25.63 32.23
C LEU A 10 -22.41 24.36 32.14
N SER A 11 -23.01 23.19 32.04
CA SER A 11 -22.30 21.96 31.71
C SER A 11 -21.91 21.96 30.24
N LEU A 12 -20.64 22.23 29.98
CA LEU A 12 -20.04 22.05 28.63
C LEU A 12 -19.96 20.55 28.34
N PHE A 13 -20.91 20.05 27.57
CA PHE A 13 -20.78 18.74 26.93
C PHE A 13 -19.70 18.83 25.85
N PHE A 14 -18.47 18.40 26.17
CA PHE A 14 -17.47 18.09 25.14
C PHE A 14 -17.93 16.83 24.42
N THR A 15 -18.60 16.99 23.29
CA THR A 15 -18.78 15.89 22.34
C THR A 15 -17.41 15.59 21.76
N ASN A 16 -16.81 14.49 22.17
CA ASN A 16 -15.65 13.91 21.49
C ASN A 16 -16.13 13.51 20.09
N ILE A 17 -15.93 14.41 19.11
CA ILE A 17 -16.05 14.07 17.69
C ILE A 17 -14.84 13.16 17.40
N THR A 18 -15.04 11.84 17.52
CA THR A 18 -14.10 10.88 16.95
C THR A 18 -14.18 11.03 15.45
N TRP A 19 -13.16 11.64 14.85
CA TRP A 19 -12.97 11.56 13.42
C TRP A 19 -12.79 10.09 13.12
N ALA A 20 -13.79 9.46 12.51
CA ALA A 20 -13.61 8.14 11.94
C ALA A 20 -12.54 8.30 10.86
N ASP A 21 -11.43 7.56 10.98
CA ASP A 21 -10.41 7.53 9.94
C ASP A 21 -11.09 7.25 8.60
N GLU A 22 -10.80 8.07 7.58
CA GLU A 22 -11.37 7.86 6.26
C GLU A 22 -11.04 6.45 5.76
N PRO A 23 -12.00 5.73 5.15
CA PRO A 23 -11.74 4.40 4.64
C PRO A 23 -10.74 4.48 3.48
N TYR A 24 -9.90 3.45 3.35
CA TYR A 24 -8.96 3.33 2.23
C TYR A 24 -9.68 3.36 0.88
N VAL A 25 -10.84 2.71 0.83
CA VAL A 25 -11.75 2.69 -0.31
C VAL A 25 -12.98 3.54 0.03
N SER A 26 -12.93 4.83 -0.31
CA SER A 26 -14.08 5.72 -0.12
C SER A 26 -15.26 5.32 -1.00
N GLU A 27 -16.47 5.74 -0.62
CA GLU A 27 -17.67 5.46 -1.40
C GLU A 27 -17.61 6.09 -2.80
N SER A 28 -17.05 7.32 -2.93
CA SER A 28 -16.86 7.94 -4.23
C SER A 28 -15.93 7.13 -5.13
N LEU A 29 -14.79 6.71 -4.60
CA LEU A 29 -13.85 5.84 -5.31
C LEU A 29 -14.52 4.53 -5.75
N LEU A 30 -15.30 3.91 -4.86
CA LEU A 30 -15.99 2.66 -5.16
C LEU A 30 -17.01 2.81 -6.29
N ASN A 31 -17.67 3.96 -6.41
CA ASN A 31 -18.59 4.26 -7.50
C ASN A 31 -17.82 4.47 -8.81
N GLU A 32 -16.76 5.27 -8.81
CA GLU A 32 -15.88 5.50 -9.97
C GLU A 32 -15.28 4.19 -10.50
N ILE A 33 -14.82 3.31 -9.59
CA ILE A 33 -14.35 1.96 -9.93
C ILE A 33 -15.47 1.12 -10.57
N GLY A 34 -16.66 1.18 -10.02
CA GLY A 34 -17.83 0.46 -10.57
C GLY A 34 -18.21 0.90 -11.98
N GLU A 35 -18.13 2.19 -12.26
CA GLU A 35 -18.35 2.78 -13.58
C GLU A 35 -17.30 2.35 -14.59
N LYS A 36 -16.02 2.46 -14.22
CA LYS A 36 -14.90 2.18 -15.12
C LYS A 36 -14.65 0.67 -15.31
N TYR A 37 -14.50 -0.07 -14.21
CA TYR A 37 -14.05 -1.48 -14.21
C TYR A 37 -15.18 -2.50 -13.96
N LYS A 38 -16.41 -2.03 -13.77
CA LYS A 38 -17.62 -2.82 -13.58
C LYS A 38 -17.71 -3.54 -12.22
N ILE A 39 -18.74 -4.34 -12.06
CA ILE A 39 -19.15 -4.90 -10.77
C ILE A 39 -18.11 -5.80 -10.12
N LEU A 40 -17.31 -6.54 -10.90
CA LEU A 40 -16.30 -7.44 -10.33
C LEU A 40 -15.15 -6.65 -9.67
N ALA A 41 -14.74 -5.55 -10.28
CA ALA A 41 -13.78 -4.64 -9.65
C ALA A 41 -14.35 -4.03 -8.37
N LYS A 42 -15.58 -3.53 -8.39
CA LYS A 42 -16.25 -3.02 -7.17
C LYS A 42 -16.23 -4.04 -6.04
N LYS A 43 -16.50 -5.32 -6.32
CA LYS A 43 -16.42 -6.39 -5.32
C LYS A 43 -15.01 -6.60 -4.77
N ARG A 44 -13.96 -6.52 -5.62
CA ARG A 44 -12.55 -6.62 -5.17
C ARG A 44 -12.17 -5.47 -4.22
N PHE A 45 -12.59 -4.25 -4.53
CA PHE A 45 -12.34 -3.10 -3.66
C PHE A 45 -13.07 -3.19 -2.33
N LEU A 46 -14.31 -3.69 -2.30
CA LEU A 46 -15.01 -3.98 -1.05
C LEU A 46 -14.28 -5.06 -0.23
N ALA A 47 -13.80 -6.12 -0.88
CA ALA A 47 -13.02 -7.16 -0.22
C ALA A 47 -11.68 -6.63 0.30
N LEU A 48 -11.02 -5.69 -0.42
CA LEU A 48 -9.83 -5.00 0.09
C LEU A 48 -10.15 -4.26 1.38
N GLN A 49 -11.19 -3.39 1.37
CA GLN A 49 -11.56 -2.64 2.57
C GLN A 49 -11.86 -3.57 3.76
N GLN A 50 -12.63 -4.63 3.55
CA GLN A 50 -12.92 -5.63 4.59
C GLN A 50 -11.64 -6.30 5.13
N THR A 51 -10.69 -6.62 4.25
CA THR A 51 -9.39 -7.19 4.64
C THR A 51 -8.62 -6.21 5.51
N LEU A 52 -8.52 -4.94 5.10
CA LEU A 52 -7.83 -3.91 5.87
C LEU A 52 -8.48 -3.67 7.23
N ASP A 53 -9.82 -3.60 7.27
CA ASP A 53 -10.56 -3.41 8.52
C ASP A 53 -10.35 -4.58 9.50
N SER A 54 -10.23 -5.81 8.99
CA SER A 54 -10.04 -7.01 9.81
C SER A 54 -8.70 -7.04 10.57
N VAL A 55 -7.70 -6.29 10.07
CA VAL A 55 -6.35 -6.22 10.66
C VAL A 55 -6.00 -4.85 11.23
N LYS A 56 -6.95 -3.91 11.22
CA LYS A 56 -6.76 -2.60 11.84
C LYS A 56 -6.47 -2.76 13.32
N GLY A 57 -5.40 -2.12 13.82
CA GLY A 57 -4.96 -2.25 15.21
C GLY A 57 -4.23 -3.55 15.57
N LYS A 58 -4.03 -4.46 14.62
CA LYS A 58 -3.23 -5.68 14.81
C LYS A 58 -1.72 -5.39 14.71
N SER A 59 -0.90 -6.41 15.00
CA SER A 59 0.55 -6.35 14.85
C SER A 59 0.97 -6.09 13.39
N ASP A 60 2.18 -5.54 13.19
CA ASP A 60 2.73 -5.34 11.84
C ASP A 60 2.74 -6.65 11.05
N LEU A 61 3.12 -7.77 11.66
CA LEU A 61 3.17 -9.07 11.00
C LEU A 61 1.79 -9.53 10.48
N GLU A 62 0.73 -9.42 11.29
CA GLU A 62 -0.63 -9.75 10.86
C GLU A 62 -1.09 -8.86 9.69
N LYS A 63 -0.73 -7.57 9.72
CA LYS A 63 -1.00 -6.63 8.60
C LYS A 63 -0.24 -7.03 7.34
N LEU A 64 1.06 -7.33 7.46
CA LEU A 64 1.90 -7.78 6.35
C LEU A 64 1.32 -9.04 5.70
N GLU A 65 0.94 -10.04 6.49
CA GLU A 65 0.35 -11.29 5.99
C GLU A 65 -0.97 -11.07 5.27
N ALA A 66 -1.88 -10.30 5.86
CA ALA A 66 -3.20 -10.03 5.27
C ALA A 66 -3.07 -9.28 3.93
N VAL A 67 -2.25 -8.23 3.89
CA VAL A 67 -2.02 -7.41 2.69
C VAL A 67 -1.30 -8.20 1.62
N ASN A 68 -0.26 -8.97 1.98
CA ASN A 68 0.48 -9.80 1.04
C ASN A 68 -0.44 -10.87 0.41
N ASN A 69 -1.21 -11.56 1.22
CA ASN A 69 -2.13 -12.60 0.74
C ASN A 69 -3.20 -12.01 -0.18
N PHE A 70 -3.79 -10.86 0.19
CA PHE A 70 -4.82 -10.22 -0.62
C PHE A 70 -4.31 -9.86 -2.02
N PHE A 71 -3.22 -9.09 -2.11
CA PHE A 71 -2.71 -8.65 -3.41
C PHE A 71 -2.13 -9.79 -4.25
N ASN A 72 -1.62 -10.85 -3.63
CA ASN A 72 -1.12 -12.03 -4.36
C ASN A 72 -2.21 -12.87 -5.03
N GLU A 73 -3.49 -12.53 -4.85
CA GLU A 73 -4.61 -13.11 -5.64
C GLU A 73 -4.78 -12.42 -7.01
N VAL A 74 -4.24 -11.21 -7.19
CA VAL A 74 -4.26 -10.51 -8.47
C VAL A 74 -3.39 -11.26 -9.48
N ARG A 75 -3.81 -11.28 -10.73
CA ARG A 75 -3.10 -12.02 -11.80
C ARG A 75 -1.86 -11.28 -12.26
N TYR A 76 -0.77 -11.98 -12.45
CA TYR A 76 0.43 -11.41 -13.06
C TYR A 76 0.22 -11.15 -14.56
N ALA A 77 0.59 -9.97 -15.01
CA ALA A 77 0.62 -9.61 -16.43
C ALA A 77 1.57 -8.43 -16.64
N SER A 78 2.31 -8.44 -17.75
CA SER A 78 3.23 -7.34 -18.06
C SER A 78 2.50 -6.04 -18.37
N ASP A 79 3.15 -4.91 -18.11
CA ASP A 79 2.69 -3.57 -18.44
C ASP A 79 2.29 -3.40 -19.89
N MET A 80 3.04 -4.00 -20.81
CA MET A 80 2.70 -3.97 -22.22
C MET A 80 1.32 -4.57 -22.50
N LYS A 81 0.96 -5.64 -21.77
CA LYS A 81 -0.35 -6.28 -21.91
C LYS A 81 -1.47 -5.48 -21.27
N VAL A 82 -1.22 -4.87 -20.12
CA VAL A 82 -2.26 -4.18 -19.33
C VAL A 82 -2.42 -2.73 -19.77
N TYR A 83 -1.30 -2.02 -19.96
CA TYR A 83 -1.28 -0.56 -20.17
C TYR A 83 -0.74 -0.14 -21.55
N GLY A 84 -0.26 -1.08 -22.38
CA GLY A 84 0.37 -0.76 -23.67
C GLY A 84 1.70 0.00 -23.55
N LYS A 85 2.37 -0.10 -22.39
CA LYS A 85 3.63 0.58 -22.07
C LYS A 85 4.68 -0.45 -21.69
N LYS A 86 5.97 -0.12 -21.84
CA LYS A 86 7.06 -1.05 -21.48
C LYS A 86 7.32 -1.15 -19.99
N ASP A 87 7.02 -0.09 -19.25
CA ASP A 87 7.39 0.05 -17.85
C ASP A 87 6.51 1.18 -17.24
N TYR A 88 5.44 0.81 -16.56
CA TYR A 88 4.42 1.70 -16.04
C TYR A 88 4.09 1.35 -14.59
N TRP A 89 4.28 2.30 -13.69
CA TRP A 89 3.89 2.14 -12.29
C TRP A 89 2.43 2.52 -12.10
N ALA A 90 1.58 1.52 -12.03
CA ALA A 90 0.16 1.74 -11.84
C ALA A 90 -0.16 2.21 -10.42
N THR A 91 -1.22 3.01 -10.31
CA THR A 91 -1.81 3.26 -9.00
C THR A 91 -2.43 1.98 -8.44
N PRO A 92 -2.57 1.83 -7.11
CA PRO A 92 -3.29 0.70 -6.52
C PRO A 92 -4.71 0.53 -7.09
N TRP A 93 -5.31 1.63 -7.53
CA TRP A 93 -6.65 1.66 -8.12
C TRP A 93 -6.66 1.06 -9.53
N GLU A 94 -5.69 1.43 -10.37
CA GLU A 94 -5.51 0.85 -11.72
C GLU A 94 -5.19 -0.64 -11.63
N PHE A 95 -4.24 -1.02 -10.77
CA PHE A 95 -3.82 -2.40 -10.57
C PHE A 95 -4.98 -3.30 -10.14
N LEU A 96 -5.65 -2.97 -9.04
CA LEU A 96 -6.76 -3.76 -8.53
C LEU A 96 -8.00 -3.67 -9.45
N GLY A 97 -8.19 -2.53 -10.12
CA GLY A 97 -9.26 -2.32 -11.11
C GLY A 97 -9.15 -3.27 -12.28
N ASN A 98 -7.95 -3.39 -12.86
CA ASN A 98 -7.66 -4.30 -13.98
C ASN A 98 -7.57 -5.77 -13.56
N ASP A 99 -7.37 -6.07 -12.26
CA ASP A 99 -7.10 -7.41 -11.74
C ASP A 99 -5.87 -8.05 -12.43
N MET A 100 -4.92 -7.24 -12.80
CA MET A 100 -3.67 -7.62 -13.48
C MET A 100 -2.62 -6.53 -13.31
N GLY A 101 -1.35 -6.95 -13.20
CA GLY A 101 -0.16 -6.10 -13.20
C GLY A 101 1.12 -6.91 -13.02
N ASP A 102 2.27 -6.23 -13.01
CA ASP A 102 3.55 -6.88 -12.80
C ASP A 102 4.18 -6.57 -11.43
N CYS A 103 5.45 -6.90 -11.23
CA CYS A 103 6.03 -6.98 -9.88
C CYS A 103 5.96 -5.66 -9.10
N GLU A 104 6.18 -4.53 -9.75
CA GLU A 104 6.12 -3.21 -9.10
C GLU A 104 4.72 -2.82 -8.67
N ASP A 105 3.68 -3.19 -9.43
CA ASP A 105 2.29 -2.90 -9.09
C ASP A 105 1.85 -3.58 -7.78
N TYR A 106 2.31 -4.83 -7.57
CA TYR A 106 2.11 -5.53 -6.30
C TYR A 106 2.81 -4.80 -5.15
N VAL A 107 4.08 -4.40 -5.34
CA VAL A 107 4.87 -3.71 -4.32
C VAL A 107 4.24 -2.38 -3.95
N ILE A 108 3.88 -1.57 -4.95
CA ILE A 108 3.21 -0.28 -4.77
C ILE A 108 1.92 -0.44 -3.98
N SER A 109 1.07 -1.38 -4.39
CA SER A 109 -0.25 -1.59 -3.76
C SER A 109 -0.12 -2.09 -2.32
N LYS A 110 0.81 -3.01 -2.05
CA LYS A 110 1.12 -3.47 -0.69
C LYS A 110 1.66 -2.32 0.18
N TYR A 111 2.57 -1.51 -0.35
CA TYR A 111 3.14 -0.36 0.36
C TYR A 111 2.07 0.62 0.83
N PHE A 112 1.18 1.07 -0.07
CA PHE A 112 0.14 2.04 0.29
C PHE A 112 -0.91 1.46 1.24
N ALA A 113 -1.28 0.19 1.09
CA ALA A 113 -2.20 -0.48 2.00
C ALA A 113 -1.61 -0.63 3.41
N LEU A 114 -0.33 -1.01 3.53
CA LEU A 114 0.37 -1.13 4.82
C LEU A 114 0.54 0.24 5.48
N LYS A 115 0.88 1.26 4.72
CA LYS A 115 0.96 2.63 5.20
C LYS A 115 -0.39 3.12 5.75
N TYR A 116 -1.49 2.84 5.05
CA TYR A 116 -2.85 3.11 5.53
C TYR A 116 -3.16 2.41 6.86
N LEU A 117 -2.71 1.17 7.03
CA LEU A 117 -2.86 0.41 8.28
C LEU A 117 -1.97 0.91 9.42
N GLY A 118 -1.17 1.96 9.20
CA GLY A 118 -0.28 2.56 10.19
C GLY A 118 1.03 1.79 10.41
N VAL A 119 1.43 0.94 9.47
CA VAL A 119 2.81 0.43 9.45
C VAL A 119 3.74 1.59 9.12
N ASP A 120 4.77 1.79 9.94
CA ASP A 120 5.74 2.87 9.73
C ASP A 120 6.41 2.69 8.36
N TYR A 121 6.20 3.65 7.47
CA TYR A 121 6.77 3.61 6.12
C TYR A 121 8.30 3.54 6.12
N LYS A 122 8.97 3.99 7.18
CA LYS A 122 10.43 3.90 7.34
C LYS A 122 10.93 2.46 7.50
N LYS A 123 10.02 1.52 7.72
CA LYS A 123 10.30 0.08 7.77
C LYS A 123 10.07 -0.62 6.41
N LEU A 124 9.50 0.06 5.41
CA LEU A 124 9.07 -0.52 4.13
C LEU A 124 9.96 -0.01 3.00
N PHE A 125 10.54 -0.93 2.21
CA PHE A 125 11.39 -0.56 1.09
C PHE A 125 11.00 -1.31 -0.18
N PHE A 126 11.00 -0.60 -1.30
CA PHE A 126 10.97 -1.15 -2.65
C PHE A 126 12.36 -1.71 -2.94
N THR A 127 12.45 -3.02 -3.11
CA THR A 127 13.75 -3.69 -3.29
C THR A 127 13.84 -4.32 -4.67
N TYR A 128 14.75 -3.80 -5.48
CA TYR A 128 15.12 -4.40 -6.76
C TYR A 128 16.03 -5.59 -6.49
N VAL A 129 15.69 -6.70 -7.11
CA VAL A 129 16.42 -7.96 -7.01
C VAL A 129 16.58 -8.57 -8.40
N HIS A 130 17.54 -9.47 -8.54
CA HIS A 130 17.59 -10.40 -9.66
C HIS A 130 17.03 -11.75 -9.19
N SER A 131 16.00 -12.24 -9.87
CA SER A 131 15.44 -13.57 -9.63
C SER A 131 16.31 -14.61 -10.33
N THR A 132 17.03 -15.46 -9.57
CA THR A 132 17.84 -16.55 -10.14
C THR A 132 16.98 -17.71 -10.65
N LYS A 133 15.72 -17.79 -10.18
CA LYS A 133 14.78 -18.83 -10.61
C LYS A 133 14.24 -18.59 -12.02
N PHE A 134 13.99 -17.32 -12.37
CA PHE A 134 13.42 -16.92 -13.65
C PHE A 134 14.43 -16.21 -14.54
N ASP A 135 15.62 -15.93 -14.01
CA ASP A 135 16.72 -15.20 -14.67
C ASP A 135 16.31 -13.82 -15.19
N GLU A 136 15.59 -13.06 -14.34
CA GLU A 136 15.04 -11.76 -14.72
C GLU A 136 15.11 -10.73 -13.57
N PRO A 137 15.13 -9.41 -13.89
CA PRO A 137 14.91 -8.37 -12.90
C PRO A 137 13.54 -8.52 -12.24
N HIS A 138 13.49 -8.26 -10.93
CA HIS A 138 12.27 -8.39 -10.16
C HIS A 138 12.22 -7.33 -9.05
N MET A 139 11.03 -7.01 -8.55
CA MET A 139 10.82 -6.10 -7.43
C MET A 139 10.00 -6.78 -6.34
N VAL A 140 10.44 -6.62 -5.10
CA VAL A 140 9.75 -7.09 -3.91
C VAL A 140 9.60 -5.97 -2.88
N LEU A 141 8.60 -6.06 -2.01
CA LEU A 141 8.52 -5.20 -0.83
C LEU A 141 9.27 -5.86 0.32
N THR A 142 10.20 -5.12 0.92
CA THR A 142 10.91 -5.58 2.13
C THR A 142 10.46 -4.80 3.34
N TYR A 143 10.30 -5.50 4.46
CA TYR A 143 9.96 -4.93 5.75
C TYR A 143 11.09 -5.17 6.75
N PHE A 144 11.59 -4.11 7.37
CA PHE A 144 12.57 -4.16 8.44
C PHE A 144 11.91 -3.79 9.77
N GLU A 145 11.82 -4.72 10.70
CA GLU A 145 11.29 -4.44 12.04
C GLU A 145 12.09 -3.34 12.73
N THR A 146 13.42 -3.41 12.61
CA THR A 146 14.37 -2.38 13.01
C THR A 146 15.40 -2.17 11.89
N PRO A 147 16.14 -1.04 11.84
CA PRO A 147 17.15 -0.79 10.81
C PRO A 147 18.28 -1.84 10.72
N LYS A 148 18.43 -2.68 11.73
CA LYS A 148 19.45 -3.75 11.81
C LYS A 148 18.87 -5.16 11.72
N SER A 149 17.53 -5.30 11.67
CA SER A 149 16.91 -6.61 11.57
C SER A 149 17.05 -7.17 10.16
N GLU A 150 17.03 -8.48 10.05
CA GLU A 150 16.86 -9.16 8.78
C GLU A 150 15.48 -8.82 8.21
N PRO A 151 15.39 -8.41 6.93
CA PRO A 151 14.10 -8.04 6.35
C PRO A 151 13.22 -9.26 6.06
N LEU A 152 11.92 -9.05 6.20
CA LEU A 152 10.89 -9.94 5.68
C LEU A 152 10.58 -9.55 4.22
N ILE A 153 10.40 -10.55 3.36
CA ILE A 153 10.18 -10.38 1.92
C ILE A 153 8.70 -10.65 1.60
N LEU A 154 8.02 -9.63 1.08
CA LEU A 154 6.67 -9.73 0.53
C LEU A 154 6.78 -9.74 -1.00
N ASP A 155 6.45 -10.88 -1.60
CA ASP A 155 6.67 -11.16 -3.01
C ASP A 155 5.39 -11.71 -3.66
N ASN A 156 5.20 -11.47 -4.95
CA ASN A 156 4.10 -12.05 -5.73
C ASN A 156 4.45 -13.44 -6.30
N TYR A 157 5.75 -13.78 -6.42
CA TYR A 157 6.18 -15.13 -6.83
C TYR A 157 6.08 -16.15 -5.69
N ASN A 158 6.03 -15.67 -4.45
CA ASN A 158 5.88 -16.53 -3.29
C ASN A 158 4.85 -15.94 -2.32
N ARG A 159 3.74 -16.65 -2.11
CA ARG A 159 2.65 -16.19 -1.25
C ARG A 159 3.02 -16.08 0.22
N LYS A 160 4.02 -16.87 0.67
CA LYS A 160 4.48 -16.82 2.06
C LYS A 160 5.53 -15.72 2.22
N ILE A 161 5.45 -15.03 3.34
CA ILE A 161 6.47 -14.08 3.76
C ILE A 161 7.63 -14.86 4.37
N PHE A 162 8.83 -14.62 3.88
CA PHE A 162 10.06 -15.25 4.39
C PHE A 162 11.09 -14.19 4.76
N PRO A 163 11.97 -14.47 5.74
CA PRO A 163 13.18 -13.69 5.93
C PRO A 163 14.12 -13.81 4.72
N ALA A 164 14.91 -12.78 4.47
CA ALA A 164 15.79 -12.70 3.29
C ALA A 164 16.75 -13.88 3.17
N SER A 165 17.26 -14.40 4.29
CA SER A 165 18.16 -15.58 4.32
C SER A 165 17.53 -16.86 3.75
N GLN A 166 16.20 -16.94 3.71
CA GLN A 166 15.46 -18.06 3.14
C GLN A 166 15.07 -17.86 1.66
N ARG A 167 15.34 -16.67 1.10
CA ARG A 167 15.06 -16.31 -0.31
C ARG A 167 16.35 -16.31 -1.12
N LYS A 168 17.00 -17.48 -1.20
CA LYS A 168 18.22 -17.68 -1.98
C LYS A 168 18.03 -17.57 -3.49
N ASP A 169 16.79 -17.55 -3.93
CA ASP A 169 16.37 -17.31 -5.31
C ASP A 169 16.38 -15.82 -5.69
N LEU A 170 16.63 -14.91 -4.74
CA LEU A 170 16.67 -13.47 -4.93
C LEU A 170 18.05 -12.89 -4.59
N THR A 171 18.68 -12.24 -5.56
CA THR A 171 19.92 -11.49 -5.35
C THR A 171 19.60 -10.00 -5.27
N PRO A 172 19.78 -9.32 -4.11
CA PRO A 172 19.45 -7.91 -3.97
C PRO A 172 20.39 -7.03 -4.80
N ILE A 173 19.83 -6.00 -5.44
CA ILE A 173 20.57 -5.01 -6.24
C ILE A 173 20.60 -3.69 -5.48
N TYR A 174 19.45 -3.12 -5.17
CA TYR A 174 19.31 -1.95 -4.30
C TYR A 174 17.88 -1.85 -3.76
N ASN A 175 17.70 -1.07 -2.71
CA ASN A 175 16.41 -0.72 -2.17
C ASN A 175 16.24 0.80 -2.08
N PHE A 176 14.99 1.25 -2.12
CA PHE A 176 14.64 2.64 -1.87
C PHE A 176 13.28 2.73 -1.19
N ASN A 177 13.02 3.87 -0.58
CA ASN A 177 11.71 4.24 -0.09
C ASN A 177 11.40 5.65 -0.60
N GLY A 178 10.30 5.78 -1.34
CA GLY A 178 9.96 7.02 -2.02
C GLY A 178 9.66 8.16 -1.04
N ASP A 179 8.99 7.90 0.08
CA ASP A 179 8.70 8.91 1.10
C ASP A 179 9.97 9.37 1.83
N ILE A 180 10.94 8.47 2.11
CA ILE A 180 12.24 8.84 2.68
C ILE A 180 13.06 9.67 1.68
N LEU A 181 13.00 9.33 0.39
CA LEU A 181 13.68 10.11 -0.65
C LEU A 181 13.13 11.53 -0.75
N ASP A 182 11.82 11.69 -0.65
CA ASP A 182 11.18 12.99 -0.63
C ASP A 182 11.62 13.82 0.58
N GLU A 183 11.69 13.22 1.78
CA GLU A 183 12.18 13.89 2.99
C GLU A 183 13.65 14.30 2.89
N ALA A 184 14.49 13.46 2.24
CA ALA A 184 15.94 13.68 2.20
C ALA A 184 16.41 14.48 0.98
N GLY A 185 15.57 14.71 -0.03
CA GLY A 185 15.96 15.33 -1.30
C GLY A 185 17.00 14.51 -2.09
N LYS A 186 17.12 13.20 -1.83
CA LYS A 186 18.13 12.31 -2.41
C LYS A 186 17.47 11.06 -2.98
N GLY A 187 17.75 10.72 -4.24
CA GLY A 187 17.29 9.48 -4.85
C GLY A 187 18.03 9.13 -6.12
N ASN A 188 17.93 7.88 -6.53
CA ASN A 188 18.28 7.48 -7.88
C ASN A 188 17.32 8.19 -8.86
N GLU A 189 17.84 9.00 -9.76
CA GLU A 189 17.04 9.87 -10.66
C GLU A 189 15.92 9.13 -11.40
N LYS A 190 16.14 7.89 -11.82
CA LYS A 190 15.15 7.11 -12.55
C LYS A 190 14.01 6.62 -11.68
N SER A 191 14.33 6.12 -10.49
CA SER A 191 13.32 5.66 -9.52
C SER A 191 12.54 6.83 -8.93
N HIS A 192 13.22 7.97 -8.72
CA HIS A 192 12.57 9.20 -8.24
C HIS A 192 11.52 9.70 -9.24
N LYS A 193 11.84 9.78 -10.54
CA LYS A 193 10.87 10.21 -11.56
C LYS A 193 9.62 9.35 -11.61
N LYS A 194 9.75 8.03 -11.52
CA LYS A 194 8.60 7.12 -11.49
C LYS A 194 7.77 7.27 -10.23
N TRP A 195 8.42 7.44 -9.10
CA TRP A 195 7.75 7.71 -7.84
C TRP A 195 6.98 9.03 -7.89
N ASP A 196 7.55 10.09 -8.44
CA ASP A 196 6.87 11.37 -8.60
C ASP A 196 5.67 11.28 -9.55
N GLU A 197 5.82 10.56 -10.67
CA GLU A 197 4.72 10.31 -11.60
C GLU A 197 3.59 9.52 -10.94
N LEU A 198 3.92 8.47 -10.18
CA LEU A 198 2.97 7.68 -9.41
C LEU A 198 2.22 8.57 -8.41
N LYS A 199 2.92 9.37 -7.61
CA LYS A 199 2.28 10.28 -6.65
C LYS A 199 1.33 11.26 -7.34
N LEU A 200 1.74 11.83 -8.47
CA LEU A 200 0.89 12.73 -9.25
C LEU A 200 -0.36 12.01 -9.76
N ASN A 201 -0.23 10.77 -10.23
CA ASN A 201 -1.37 9.96 -10.65
C ASN A 201 -2.30 9.62 -9.47
N MET A 202 -1.75 9.33 -8.30
CA MET A 202 -2.51 9.11 -7.06
C MET A 202 -3.30 10.37 -6.65
N GLN A 203 -2.65 11.55 -6.68
CA GLN A 203 -3.30 12.84 -6.36
C GLN A 203 -4.44 13.17 -7.33
N ARG A 204 -4.27 12.86 -8.61
CA ARG A 204 -5.30 13.04 -9.65
C ARG A 204 -6.42 11.99 -9.57
N LYS A 205 -6.38 11.11 -8.56
CA LYS A 205 -7.28 9.96 -8.42
C LYS A 205 -7.38 9.17 -9.72
N LYS A 206 -6.24 8.95 -10.36
CA LYS A 206 -6.20 8.15 -11.58
C LYS A 206 -6.55 6.70 -11.24
N ILE A 207 -7.71 6.31 -11.67
CA ILE A 207 -8.28 4.98 -11.52
C ILE A 207 -8.24 4.23 -12.85
#